data_f248d9c31a9b67f34ecf4ba39ecc4fd9
#
_entry.id   f248d9c31a9b67f34ecf4ba39ecc4fd9
#
_cell.length_a   1.000
_cell.length_b   1.000
_cell.length_c   1.000
_cell.angle_alpha   90.00
_cell.angle_beta   90.00
_cell.angle_gamma   90.00
#
_symmetry.space_group_name_H-M   'P 1'
#
loop_
_entity.id
_entity.type
_entity.pdbx_description
1 polymer ?
#
loop_
_entity_poly.entity_id
_entity_poly.type
_entity_poly.pdbx_seq_one_letter_code
_entity_poly.pdbx_strand_id
1 'polypeptide(L)'
;MILITGAPGHVGSELITALLPAQAGHIRVLTRNPGAVFPDGTQKVVADLGDSDLAPALDGVHAVFLLTDGLHIAAHNQRFVAAARRAGVERIVKQSARGVGHGGTDPITTLHRAAEEAIRDSGIGWTFLRPTGFMSNALNWAGMIAADQVVHAPFAAGRAAVVDPADIAAVAAACLTQDGHNHRVYELTGPEPLSPPDQVAILSQVLGRDLRYAEADPVDMVAQMVSYGMPEELAHAVIEQFRSTLEPYSSEPTGDITAVTSRPARSFTDWAQAHRTEFLTPATW
;
A
#
# COMPACT_ATOMS: atom_id res chain seq x y z
N MET A 1 23.10 -1.83 0.54
CA MET A 1 21.99 -2.81 0.39
C MET A 1 20.69 -2.13 0.83
N ILE A 2 19.65 -2.22 0.01
CA ILE A 2 18.29 -1.75 0.33
C ILE A 2 17.43 -2.97 0.64
N LEU A 3 16.75 -3.00 1.78
CA LEU A 3 15.80 -4.05 2.14
C LEU A 3 14.38 -3.59 1.83
N ILE A 4 13.58 -4.46 1.19
CA ILE A 4 12.16 -4.23 0.89
C ILE A 4 11.33 -5.29 1.61
N THR A 5 10.43 -4.87 2.51
CA THR A 5 9.39 -5.72 3.08
C THR A 5 8.10 -5.55 2.26
N GLY A 6 7.19 -6.52 2.32
CA GLY A 6 5.97 -6.48 1.49
C GLY A 6 6.24 -6.59 -0.02
N ALA A 7 7.38 -7.15 -0.40
CA ALA A 7 7.86 -7.23 -1.78
C ALA A 7 6.90 -7.89 -2.79
N PRO A 8 6.10 -8.93 -2.45
CA PRO A 8 5.12 -9.51 -3.38
C PRO A 8 3.86 -8.68 -3.61
N GLY A 9 3.62 -7.65 -2.78
CA GLY A 9 2.44 -6.78 -2.90
C GLY A 9 2.57 -5.75 -4.02
N HIS A 10 1.46 -5.07 -4.35
CA HIS A 10 1.39 -4.09 -5.44
C HIS A 10 2.47 -2.99 -5.35
N VAL A 11 2.66 -2.38 -4.18
CA VAL A 11 3.69 -1.33 -4.01
C VAL A 11 5.09 -1.94 -4.02
N GLY A 12 5.30 -3.09 -3.37
CA GLY A 12 6.61 -3.73 -3.28
C GLY A 12 7.16 -4.18 -4.64
N SER A 13 6.32 -4.78 -5.48
CA SER A 13 6.70 -5.20 -6.83
C SER A 13 7.05 -4.02 -7.74
N GLU A 14 6.27 -2.94 -7.69
CA GLU A 14 6.55 -1.70 -8.41
C GLU A 14 7.84 -1.04 -7.91
N LEU A 15 8.11 -1.07 -6.60
CA LEU A 15 9.34 -0.53 -6.04
C LEU A 15 10.58 -1.31 -6.50
N ILE A 16 10.50 -2.65 -6.54
CA ILE A 16 11.58 -3.47 -7.11
C ILE A 16 11.83 -3.06 -8.55
N THR A 17 10.79 -2.97 -9.37
CA THR A 17 10.88 -2.56 -10.77
C THR A 17 11.51 -1.17 -10.92
N ALA A 18 11.14 -0.21 -10.08
CA ALA A 18 11.68 1.15 -10.10
C ALA A 18 13.17 1.22 -9.69
N LEU A 19 13.62 0.35 -8.77
CA LEU A 19 14.98 0.37 -8.25
C LEU A 19 15.97 -0.44 -9.10
N LEU A 20 15.53 -1.54 -9.73
CA LEU A 20 16.43 -2.47 -10.43
C LEU A 20 17.37 -1.81 -11.46
N PRO A 21 16.93 -0.83 -12.28
CA PRO A 21 17.83 -0.25 -13.30
C PRO A 21 19.11 0.37 -12.73
N ALA A 22 19.05 0.89 -11.49
CA ALA A 22 20.19 1.58 -10.84
C ALA A 22 20.80 0.80 -9.66
N GLN A 23 20.08 -0.18 -9.11
CA GLN A 23 20.40 -0.85 -7.84
C GLN A 23 20.48 -2.38 -7.96
N ALA A 24 20.62 -2.93 -9.17
CA ALA A 24 20.74 -4.38 -9.36
C ALA A 24 21.87 -4.97 -8.50
N GLY A 25 21.59 -6.06 -7.79
CA GLY A 25 22.51 -6.66 -6.82
C GLY A 25 22.58 -5.98 -5.46
N HIS A 26 21.95 -4.83 -5.30
CA HIS A 26 21.87 -4.07 -4.04
C HIS A 26 20.45 -4.04 -3.44
N ILE A 27 19.53 -4.86 -3.94
CA ILE A 27 18.16 -5.02 -3.44
C ILE A 27 18.05 -6.36 -2.75
N ARG A 28 17.56 -6.34 -1.52
CA ARG A 28 17.15 -7.52 -0.76
C ARG A 28 15.66 -7.45 -0.49
N VAL A 29 14.96 -8.58 -0.68
CA VAL A 29 13.52 -8.69 -0.42
C VAL A 29 13.29 -9.64 0.74
N LEU A 30 12.39 -9.25 1.65
CA LEU A 30 11.93 -10.10 2.73
C LEU A 30 10.54 -10.61 2.39
N THR A 31 10.36 -11.93 2.48
CA THR A 31 9.08 -12.59 2.21
C THR A 31 8.86 -13.75 3.17
N ARG A 32 7.59 -14.02 3.51
CA ARG A 32 7.19 -15.22 4.26
C ARG A 32 7.08 -16.45 3.35
N ASN A 33 6.93 -16.23 2.03
CA ASN A 33 6.73 -17.32 1.08
C ASN A 33 8.08 -17.77 0.47
N PRO A 34 8.57 -18.99 0.81
CA PRO A 34 9.80 -19.51 0.24
C PRO A 34 9.73 -19.75 -1.28
N GLY A 35 8.52 -19.99 -1.81
CA GLY A 35 8.26 -20.18 -3.24
C GLY A 35 8.16 -18.88 -4.04
N ALA A 36 8.16 -17.70 -3.38
CA ALA A 36 8.07 -16.44 -4.11
C ALA A 36 9.27 -16.24 -5.04
N VAL A 37 8.98 -15.82 -6.27
CA VAL A 37 9.95 -15.52 -7.30
C VAL A 37 10.04 -14.02 -7.49
N PHE A 38 11.25 -13.50 -7.61
CA PHE A 38 11.53 -12.08 -7.82
C PHE A 38 12.44 -11.91 -9.04
N PRO A 39 12.49 -10.75 -9.66
CA PRO A 39 13.36 -10.48 -10.80
C PRO A 39 14.85 -10.71 -10.48
N ASP A 40 15.61 -11.08 -11.50
CA ASP A 40 17.06 -11.19 -11.39
C ASP A 40 17.68 -9.89 -10.87
N GLY A 41 18.74 -10.02 -10.06
CA GLY A 41 19.37 -8.87 -9.40
C GLY A 41 18.79 -8.55 -8.02
N THR A 42 17.83 -9.35 -7.50
CA THR A 42 17.36 -9.28 -6.12
C THR A 42 17.88 -10.44 -5.28
N GLN A 43 18.13 -10.18 -3.98
CA GLN A 43 18.47 -11.21 -2.99
C GLN A 43 17.20 -11.51 -2.17
N LYS A 44 16.75 -12.77 -2.13
CA LYS A 44 15.60 -13.19 -1.34
C LYS A 44 16.03 -13.68 0.04
N VAL A 45 15.38 -13.18 1.09
CA VAL A 45 15.45 -13.72 2.45
C VAL A 45 14.04 -14.13 2.88
N VAL A 46 13.91 -15.37 3.36
CA VAL A 46 12.64 -15.88 3.89
C VAL A 46 12.63 -15.67 5.40
N ALA A 47 11.76 -14.79 5.88
CA ALA A 47 11.58 -14.51 7.29
C ALA A 47 10.20 -13.89 7.56
N ASP A 48 9.74 -13.98 8.80
CA ASP A 48 8.55 -13.30 9.30
C ASP A 48 8.96 -12.16 10.26
N LEU A 49 8.33 -11.01 10.14
CA LEU A 49 8.57 -9.86 11.01
C LEU A 49 8.13 -10.13 12.46
N GLY A 50 7.23 -11.11 12.65
CA GLY A 50 6.64 -11.45 13.94
C GLY A 50 7.52 -12.31 14.84
N ASP A 51 8.31 -13.23 14.30
CA ASP A 51 8.96 -14.26 15.11
C ASP A 51 10.43 -14.53 14.76
N SER A 52 10.86 -14.17 13.55
CA SER A 52 12.17 -14.57 13.06
C SER A 52 13.31 -13.74 13.63
N ASP A 53 14.51 -14.32 13.65
CA ASP A 53 15.73 -13.56 13.73
C ASP A 53 15.91 -12.76 12.43
N LEU A 54 15.88 -11.45 12.54
CA LEU A 54 15.99 -10.54 11.40
C LEU A 54 17.44 -10.17 11.07
N ALA A 55 18.42 -10.61 11.85
CA ALA A 55 19.83 -10.27 11.61
C ALA A 55 20.31 -10.68 10.20
N PRO A 56 19.99 -11.89 9.65
CA PRO A 56 20.38 -12.23 8.28
C PRO A 56 19.74 -11.35 7.21
N ALA A 57 18.51 -10.88 7.45
CA ALA A 57 17.83 -9.99 6.52
C ALA A 57 18.42 -8.58 6.53
N LEU A 58 18.98 -8.15 7.65
CA LEU A 58 19.49 -6.81 7.89
C LEU A 58 21.01 -6.68 7.68
N ASP A 59 21.72 -7.78 7.44
CA ASP A 59 23.17 -7.76 7.25
C ASP A 59 23.57 -6.88 6.04
N GLY A 60 24.39 -5.85 6.28
CA GLY A 60 24.85 -4.89 5.28
C GLY A 60 23.75 -3.96 4.72
N VAL A 61 22.58 -3.93 5.34
CA VAL A 61 21.46 -3.05 4.93
C VAL A 61 21.67 -1.65 5.51
N HIS A 62 21.64 -0.62 4.64
CA HIS A 62 21.70 0.79 5.05
C HIS A 62 20.33 1.49 4.95
N ALA A 63 19.44 1.04 4.06
CA ALA A 63 18.13 1.64 3.86
C ALA A 63 17.03 0.57 3.76
N VAL A 64 15.85 0.88 4.27
CA VAL A 64 14.72 -0.07 4.31
C VAL A 64 13.47 0.61 3.78
N PHE A 65 12.73 -0.08 2.90
CA PHE A 65 11.31 0.16 2.67
C PHE A 65 10.51 -0.74 3.61
N LEU A 66 9.84 -0.14 4.58
CA LEU A 66 9.09 -0.86 5.59
C LEU A 66 7.59 -0.79 5.32
N LEU A 67 7.06 -1.87 4.77
CA LEU A 67 5.65 -2.12 4.59
C LEU A 67 5.24 -3.27 5.52
N THR A 68 4.21 -3.03 6.31
CA THR A 68 3.54 -4.00 7.18
C THR A 68 2.05 -3.85 7.02
N ASP A 69 1.32 -4.92 7.16
CA ASP A 69 -0.12 -4.99 6.95
C ASP A 69 -0.86 -5.66 8.12
N GLY A 70 -2.18 -5.55 8.10
CA GLY A 70 -3.06 -6.19 9.06
C GLY A 70 -2.99 -5.59 10.47
N LEU A 71 -3.44 -6.38 11.45
CA LEU A 71 -3.56 -5.95 12.85
C LEU A 71 -2.24 -6.01 13.64
N HIS A 72 -1.19 -6.56 13.05
CA HIS A 72 0.12 -6.69 13.71
C HIS A 72 1.10 -5.56 13.38
N ILE A 73 0.66 -4.53 12.64
CA ILE A 73 1.50 -3.41 12.17
C ILE A 73 2.37 -2.85 13.31
N ALA A 74 1.79 -2.48 14.45
CA ALA A 74 2.53 -1.85 15.55
C ALA A 74 3.61 -2.80 16.13
N ALA A 75 3.23 -4.03 16.45
CA ALA A 75 4.15 -5.02 17.05
C ALA A 75 5.29 -5.39 16.08
N HIS A 76 4.97 -5.65 14.81
CA HIS A 76 5.97 -5.97 13.79
C HIS A 76 6.94 -4.80 13.56
N ASN A 77 6.44 -3.57 13.50
CA ASN A 77 7.32 -2.39 13.36
C ASN A 77 8.23 -2.21 14.57
N GLN A 78 7.73 -2.34 15.78
CA GLN A 78 8.54 -2.21 17.00
C GLN A 78 9.71 -3.21 17.01
N ARG A 79 9.42 -4.50 16.71
CA ARG A 79 10.45 -5.54 16.63
C ARG A 79 11.45 -5.26 15.50
N PHE A 80 10.96 -4.91 14.32
CA PHE A 80 11.80 -4.60 13.17
C PHE A 80 12.73 -3.42 13.45
N VAL A 81 12.20 -2.32 13.98
CA VAL A 81 12.96 -1.11 14.32
C VAL A 81 14.07 -1.43 15.33
N ALA A 82 13.79 -2.23 16.35
CA ALA A 82 14.79 -2.66 17.32
C ALA A 82 15.92 -3.47 16.66
N ALA A 83 15.59 -4.36 15.72
CA ALA A 83 16.58 -5.14 14.98
C ALA A 83 17.38 -4.24 13.99
N ALA A 84 16.70 -3.36 13.26
CA ALA A 84 17.30 -2.41 12.31
C ALA A 84 18.31 -1.47 13.00
N ARG A 85 17.97 -0.97 14.20
CA ARG A 85 18.89 -0.18 15.01
C ARG A 85 20.16 -0.94 15.39
N ARG A 86 20.03 -2.19 15.81
CA ARG A 86 21.19 -3.05 16.15
C ARG A 86 22.07 -3.35 14.94
N ALA A 87 21.46 -3.47 13.76
CA ALA A 87 22.15 -3.74 12.50
C ALA A 87 22.80 -2.48 11.88
N GLY A 88 22.57 -1.30 12.44
CA GLY A 88 23.13 -0.05 11.92
C GLY A 88 22.43 0.50 10.69
N VAL A 89 21.14 0.19 10.50
CA VAL A 89 20.32 0.77 9.43
C VAL A 89 20.27 2.29 9.61
N GLU A 90 20.52 3.02 8.54
CA GLU A 90 20.63 4.49 8.55
C GLU A 90 19.29 5.17 8.23
N ARG A 91 18.43 4.52 7.43
CA ARG A 91 17.19 5.11 6.89
C ARG A 91 16.05 4.10 6.80
N ILE A 92 14.86 4.51 7.24
CA ILE A 92 13.61 3.77 7.06
C ILE A 92 12.62 4.63 6.28
N VAL A 93 12.19 4.18 5.11
CA VAL A 93 11.04 4.71 4.37
C VAL A 93 9.84 3.83 4.72
N LYS A 94 8.91 4.37 5.52
CA LYS A 94 7.75 3.63 6.02
C LYS A 94 6.52 3.96 5.20
N GLN A 95 5.89 2.95 4.61
CA GLN A 95 4.52 3.11 4.14
C GLN A 95 3.57 3.14 5.33
N SER A 96 2.89 4.26 5.50
CA SER A 96 1.92 4.56 6.55
C SER A 96 0.52 4.72 5.95
N ALA A 97 -0.34 5.53 6.55
CA ALA A 97 -1.67 5.86 6.07
C ALA A 97 -1.96 7.36 6.25
N ARG A 98 -2.70 7.95 5.32
CA ARG A 98 -3.01 9.39 5.35
C ARG A 98 -3.76 9.82 6.60
N GLY A 99 -4.68 8.99 7.09
CA GLY A 99 -5.44 9.25 8.31
C GLY A 99 -4.58 9.59 9.54
N VAL A 100 -3.30 9.15 9.58
CA VAL A 100 -2.37 9.48 10.68
C VAL A 100 -2.17 10.98 10.81
N GLY A 101 -2.05 11.71 9.69
CA GLY A 101 -1.89 13.16 9.67
C GLY A 101 -3.15 13.95 10.02
N HIS A 102 -4.30 13.32 9.89
CA HIS A 102 -5.61 13.96 10.02
C HIS A 102 -6.41 13.50 11.24
N GLY A 103 -5.75 12.86 12.22
CA GLY A 103 -6.40 12.44 13.44
C GLY A 103 -7.35 11.24 13.30
N GLY A 104 -7.23 10.47 12.23
CA GLY A 104 -8.03 9.26 12.01
C GLY A 104 -7.94 8.30 13.18
N THR A 105 -9.07 7.70 13.56
CA THR A 105 -9.21 6.84 14.74
C THR A 105 -9.54 5.39 14.39
N ASP A 106 -9.66 5.06 13.12
CA ASP A 106 -9.82 3.67 12.70
C ASP A 106 -8.65 2.80 13.17
N PRO A 107 -8.86 1.50 13.38
CA PRO A 107 -7.85 0.62 13.96
C PRO A 107 -6.54 0.61 13.16
N ILE A 108 -6.60 0.57 11.82
CA ILE A 108 -5.42 0.50 10.96
C ILE A 108 -4.61 1.80 11.04
N THR A 109 -5.27 2.96 10.96
CA THR A 109 -4.62 4.27 11.12
C THR A 109 -3.95 4.41 12.50
N THR A 110 -4.59 3.92 13.54
CA THR A 110 -4.05 3.93 14.91
C THR A 110 -2.78 3.09 15.02
N LEU A 111 -2.76 1.90 14.40
CA LEU A 111 -1.57 1.04 14.35
C LEU A 111 -0.43 1.67 13.55
N HIS A 112 -0.74 2.35 12.43
CA HIS A 112 0.27 3.09 11.67
C HIS A 112 0.85 4.26 12.48
N ARG A 113 0.03 4.98 13.25
CA ARG A 113 0.50 6.07 14.13
C ARG A 113 1.50 5.55 15.16
N ALA A 114 1.17 4.46 15.85
CA ALA A 114 2.08 3.84 16.81
C ALA A 114 3.39 3.37 16.15
N ALA A 115 3.32 2.87 14.91
CA ALA A 115 4.52 2.47 14.16
C ALA A 115 5.38 3.69 13.77
N GLU A 116 4.80 4.82 13.35
CA GLU A 116 5.54 6.06 13.09
C GLU A 116 6.24 6.58 14.36
N GLU A 117 5.56 6.55 15.51
CA GLU A 117 6.13 6.95 16.80
C GLU A 117 7.35 6.09 17.17
N ALA A 118 7.23 4.77 17.08
CA ALA A 118 8.34 3.86 17.35
C ALA A 118 9.55 4.10 16.44
N ILE A 119 9.32 4.46 15.16
CA ILE A 119 10.39 4.78 14.23
C ILE A 119 11.03 6.14 14.59
N ARG A 120 10.25 7.18 14.92
CA ARG A 120 10.79 8.49 15.36
C ARG A 120 11.67 8.34 16.59
N ASP A 121 11.26 7.53 17.56
CA ASP A 121 11.97 7.33 18.81
C ASP A 121 13.24 6.46 18.66
N SER A 122 13.41 5.78 17.52
CA SER A 122 14.55 4.89 17.30
C SER A 122 15.89 5.59 17.11
N GLY A 123 15.86 6.85 16.68
CA GLY A 123 17.05 7.59 16.26
C GLY A 123 17.53 7.25 14.83
N ILE A 124 16.86 6.34 14.11
CA ILE A 124 17.14 6.05 12.70
C ILE A 124 16.51 7.16 11.85
N GLY A 125 17.17 7.58 10.77
CA GLY A 125 16.60 8.50 9.80
C GLY A 125 15.32 7.93 9.20
N TRP A 126 14.27 8.76 9.02
CA TRP A 126 12.98 8.26 8.58
C TRP A 126 12.31 9.14 7.53
N THR A 127 11.48 8.51 6.71
CA THR A 127 10.51 9.16 5.81
C THR A 127 9.19 8.41 5.91
N PHE A 128 8.08 9.13 6.08
CA PHE A 128 6.75 8.52 6.11
C PHE A 128 6.00 8.83 4.82
N LEU A 129 5.56 7.78 4.15
CA LEU A 129 4.68 7.86 2.99
C LEU A 129 3.26 7.57 3.48
N ARG A 130 2.38 8.54 3.38
CA ARG A 130 0.98 8.46 3.84
C ARG A 130 0.03 8.46 2.64
N PRO A 131 -0.15 7.31 1.98
CA PRO A 131 -1.09 7.21 0.88
C PRO A 131 -2.55 7.26 1.35
N THR A 132 -3.43 7.66 0.41
CA THR A 132 -4.87 7.37 0.46
C THR A 132 -5.13 5.92 0.07
N GLY A 133 -6.40 5.55 -0.19
CA GLY A 133 -6.76 4.26 -0.76
C GLY A 133 -6.05 4.01 -2.09
N PHE A 134 -5.76 2.74 -2.40
CA PHE A 134 -5.03 2.36 -3.61
C PHE A 134 -5.98 2.09 -4.78
N MET A 135 -5.59 2.49 -5.98
CA MET A 135 -6.31 2.13 -7.21
C MET A 135 -6.41 0.61 -7.38
N SER A 136 -5.37 -0.13 -6.96
CA SER A 136 -5.36 -1.60 -7.01
C SER A 136 -6.43 -2.29 -6.15
N ASN A 137 -7.06 -1.58 -5.20
CA ASN A 137 -8.19 -2.13 -4.45
C ASN A 137 -9.39 -2.46 -5.37
N ALA A 138 -9.52 -1.78 -6.51
CA ALA A 138 -10.55 -2.08 -7.49
C ALA A 138 -10.40 -3.47 -8.13
N LEU A 139 -9.21 -4.09 -8.09
CA LEU A 139 -9.02 -5.48 -8.55
C LEU A 139 -9.84 -6.49 -7.74
N ASN A 140 -10.18 -6.18 -6.49
CA ASN A 140 -11.10 -6.99 -5.70
C ASN A 140 -12.50 -7.11 -6.32
N TRP A 141 -12.85 -6.23 -7.25
CA TRP A 141 -14.12 -6.25 -7.98
C TRP A 141 -14.10 -7.15 -9.22
N ALA A 142 -12.92 -7.64 -9.63
CA ALA A 142 -12.78 -8.42 -10.86
C ALA A 142 -13.69 -9.66 -10.91
N GLY A 143 -13.83 -10.38 -9.78
CA GLY A 143 -14.73 -11.51 -9.66
C GLY A 143 -16.21 -11.14 -9.85
N MET A 144 -16.67 -10.04 -9.26
CA MET A 144 -18.03 -9.51 -9.41
C MET A 144 -18.28 -9.04 -10.85
N ILE A 145 -17.30 -8.35 -11.44
CA ILE A 145 -17.35 -7.89 -12.84
C ILE A 145 -17.47 -9.08 -13.81
N ALA A 146 -16.78 -10.17 -13.52
CA ALA A 146 -16.83 -11.37 -14.36
C ALA A 146 -18.15 -12.14 -14.21
N ALA A 147 -18.74 -12.17 -13.01
CA ALA A 147 -19.94 -12.97 -12.70
C ALA A 147 -21.22 -12.32 -13.26
N ASP A 148 -21.52 -11.09 -12.87
CA ASP A 148 -22.82 -10.47 -13.16
C ASP A 148 -22.74 -8.98 -13.55
N GLN A 149 -21.53 -8.42 -13.68
CA GLN A 149 -21.26 -7.04 -14.03
C GLN A 149 -21.82 -6.02 -13.01
N VAL A 150 -22.06 -6.47 -11.77
CA VAL A 150 -22.48 -5.60 -10.66
C VAL A 150 -21.38 -5.55 -9.62
N VAL A 151 -20.91 -4.35 -9.29
CA VAL A 151 -19.94 -4.13 -8.23
C VAL A 151 -20.67 -3.74 -6.96
N HIS A 152 -20.52 -4.55 -5.94
CA HIS A 152 -21.04 -4.29 -4.60
C HIS A 152 -19.94 -3.70 -3.74
N ALA A 153 -20.11 -2.44 -3.29
CA ALA A 153 -19.18 -1.77 -2.40
C ALA A 153 -19.93 -0.82 -1.44
N PRO A 154 -19.40 -0.58 -0.22
CA PRO A 154 -20.05 0.29 0.76
C PRO A 154 -19.71 1.75 0.50
N PHE A 155 -20.43 2.65 1.17
CA PHE A 155 -20.14 4.08 1.23
C PHE A 155 -20.11 4.76 -0.14
N ALA A 156 -21.22 4.67 -0.89
CA ALA A 156 -21.39 5.32 -2.21
C ALA A 156 -21.07 6.83 -2.21
N ALA A 157 -21.32 7.52 -1.10
CA ALA A 157 -21.03 8.94 -0.93
C ALA A 157 -19.56 9.23 -0.59
N GLY A 158 -18.80 8.22 -0.17
CA GLY A 158 -17.39 8.36 0.18
C GLY A 158 -16.54 8.70 -1.06
N ARG A 159 -15.63 9.64 -0.94
CA ARG A 159 -14.73 10.02 -2.04
C ARG A 159 -13.28 9.96 -1.56
N ALA A 160 -12.43 9.37 -2.37
CA ALA A 160 -11.00 9.31 -2.10
C ALA A 160 -10.20 9.66 -3.36
N ALA A 161 -9.16 10.44 -3.20
CA ALA A 161 -8.15 10.64 -4.24
C ALA A 161 -7.22 9.42 -4.26
N VAL A 162 -7.77 8.27 -4.75
CA VAL A 162 -7.07 6.98 -4.78
C VAL A 162 -5.77 7.07 -5.57
N VAL A 163 -4.71 6.42 -5.08
CA VAL A 163 -3.35 6.54 -5.63
C VAL A 163 -2.89 5.25 -6.32
N ASP A 164 -2.16 5.38 -7.44
CA ASP A 164 -1.52 4.26 -8.11
C ASP A 164 -0.35 3.73 -7.25
N PRO A 165 -0.29 2.42 -6.94
CA PRO A 165 0.86 1.80 -6.29
C PRO A 165 2.21 2.13 -6.92
N ALA A 166 2.28 2.29 -8.24
CA ALA A 166 3.50 2.66 -8.94
C ALA A 166 3.96 4.10 -8.64
N ASP A 167 3.04 5.01 -8.33
CA ASP A 167 3.40 6.37 -7.89
C ASP A 167 3.93 6.36 -6.46
N ILE A 168 3.35 5.54 -5.58
CA ILE A 168 3.89 5.32 -4.22
C ILE A 168 5.31 4.75 -4.31
N ALA A 169 5.51 3.75 -5.17
CA ALA A 169 6.81 3.11 -5.40
C ALA A 169 7.85 4.11 -5.95
N ALA A 170 7.46 4.99 -6.87
CA ALA A 170 8.35 6.01 -7.41
C ALA A 170 8.82 7.00 -6.33
N VAL A 171 7.92 7.46 -5.45
CA VAL A 171 8.29 8.30 -4.31
C VAL A 171 9.16 7.52 -3.31
N ALA A 172 8.84 6.25 -3.03
CA ALA A 172 9.65 5.40 -2.16
C ALA A 172 11.07 5.22 -2.71
N ALA A 173 11.21 4.96 -4.01
CA ALA A 173 12.52 4.82 -4.66
C ALA A 173 13.36 6.10 -4.54
N ALA A 174 12.78 7.28 -4.77
CA ALA A 174 13.46 8.55 -4.58
C ALA A 174 13.91 8.72 -3.11
N CYS A 175 13.04 8.47 -2.14
CA CYS A 175 13.35 8.58 -0.71
C CYS A 175 14.44 7.60 -0.24
N LEU A 176 14.56 6.43 -0.89
CA LEU A 176 15.59 5.44 -0.56
C LEU A 176 16.95 5.75 -1.18
N THR A 177 17.00 6.46 -2.31
CA THR A 177 18.21 6.61 -3.12
C THR A 177 18.74 8.04 -3.22
N GLN A 178 17.91 9.03 -2.88
CA GLN A 178 18.29 10.44 -2.96
C GLN A 178 18.35 11.09 -1.57
N ASP A 179 19.04 12.21 -1.47
CA ASP A 179 19.11 13.00 -0.25
C ASP A 179 17.94 14.01 -0.14
N GLY A 180 17.74 14.58 1.05
CA GLY A 180 16.72 15.62 1.28
C GLY A 180 15.37 15.08 1.75
N HIS A 181 15.19 13.76 1.84
CA HIS A 181 13.92 13.13 2.25
C HIS A 181 13.89 12.72 3.73
N ASN A 182 15.00 12.84 4.45
CA ASN A 182 15.07 12.48 5.86
C ASN A 182 14.18 13.41 6.71
N HIS A 183 13.46 12.82 7.66
CA HIS A 183 12.48 13.49 8.53
C HIS A 183 11.34 14.18 7.77
N ARG A 184 10.95 13.62 6.62
CA ARG A 184 9.84 14.12 5.81
C ARG A 184 8.62 13.21 5.92
N VAL A 185 7.47 13.83 5.73
CA VAL A 185 6.17 13.15 5.53
C VAL A 185 5.67 13.57 4.17
N TYR A 186 5.22 12.60 3.38
CA TYR A 186 4.59 12.82 2.08
C TYR A 186 3.20 12.22 2.08
N GLU A 187 2.19 13.01 1.77
CA GLU A 187 0.81 12.55 1.58
C GLU A 187 0.56 12.23 0.12
N LEU A 188 0.40 10.95 -0.19
CA LEU A 188 0.37 10.46 -1.57
C LEU A 188 -1.07 10.20 -2.01
N THR A 189 -1.50 10.94 -3.02
CA THR A 189 -2.87 10.88 -3.55
C THR A 189 -2.83 10.80 -5.07
N GLY A 190 -3.91 10.26 -5.65
CA GLY A 190 -4.22 10.47 -7.05
C GLY A 190 -4.63 11.92 -7.33
N PRO A 191 -4.85 12.26 -8.61
CA PRO A 191 -5.13 13.63 -9.02
C PRO A 191 -6.60 14.06 -8.80
N GLU A 192 -7.49 13.11 -8.54
CA GLU A 192 -8.94 13.33 -8.53
C GLU A 192 -9.65 12.53 -7.43
N PRO A 193 -10.64 13.12 -6.74
CA PRO A 193 -11.44 12.40 -5.75
C PRO A 193 -12.55 11.59 -6.44
N LEU A 194 -12.52 10.27 -6.30
CA LEU A 194 -13.50 9.35 -6.88
C LEU A 194 -14.27 8.61 -5.80
N SER A 195 -15.58 8.53 -5.98
CA SER A 195 -16.44 7.62 -5.23
C SER A 195 -16.39 6.21 -5.84
N PRO A 196 -16.86 5.15 -5.12
CA PRO A 196 -17.01 3.82 -5.71
C PRO A 196 -17.87 3.82 -7.00
N PRO A 197 -19.02 4.51 -7.08
CA PRO A 197 -19.75 4.68 -8.35
C PRO A 197 -18.94 5.31 -9.47
N ASP A 198 -18.13 6.36 -9.19
CA ASP A 198 -17.28 6.99 -10.20
C ASP A 198 -16.23 6.01 -10.74
N GLN A 199 -15.58 5.24 -9.87
CA GLN A 199 -14.61 4.22 -10.26
C GLN A 199 -15.25 3.13 -11.12
N VAL A 200 -16.47 2.67 -10.78
CA VAL A 200 -17.24 1.69 -11.58
C VAL A 200 -17.58 2.26 -12.95
N ALA A 201 -17.99 3.53 -13.06
CA ALA A 201 -18.26 4.18 -14.32
C ALA A 201 -17.03 4.28 -15.23
N ILE A 202 -15.86 4.58 -14.66
CA ILE A 202 -14.58 4.59 -15.40
C ILE A 202 -14.23 3.16 -15.86
N LEU A 203 -14.34 2.17 -14.99
CA LEU A 203 -14.10 0.76 -15.35
C LEU A 203 -15.05 0.29 -16.46
N SER A 204 -16.32 0.69 -16.40
CA SER A 204 -17.31 0.38 -17.45
C SER A 204 -16.83 0.86 -18.84
N GLN A 205 -16.34 2.10 -18.92
CA GLN A 205 -15.80 2.67 -20.15
C GLN A 205 -14.51 1.95 -20.61
N VAL A 206 -13.57 1.74 -19.70
CA VAL A 206 -12.26 1.13 -20.00
C VAL A 206 -12.42 -0.32 -20.47
N LEU A 207 -13.32 -1.08 -19.82
CA LEU A 207 -13.56 -2.49 -20.15
C LEU A 207 -14.48 -2.68 -21.35
N GLY A 208 -15.26 -1.65 -21.72
CA GLY A 208 -16.30 -1.74 -22.75
C GLY A 208 -17.45 -2.66 -22.32
N ARG A 209 -17.81 -2.66 -21.03
CA ARG A 209 -18.87 -3.46 -20.42
C ARG A 209 -19.86 -2.55 -19.70
N ASP A 210 -21.13 -2.94 -19.66
CA ASP A 210 -22.17 -2.22 -18.92
C ASP A 210 -22.12 -2.61 -17.44
N LEU A 211 -21.18 -2.01 -16.70
CA LEU A 211 -21.02 -2.26 -15.26
C LEU A 211 -22.02 -1.42 -14.48
N ARG A 212 -22.57 -2.00 -13.43
CA ARG A 212 -23.46 -1.34 -12.48
C ARG A 212 -22.86 -1.33 -11.09
N TYR A 213 -23.11 -0.27 -10.36
CA TYR A 213 -22.81 -0.18 -8.95
C TYR A 213 -24.06 -0.48 -8.12
N ALA A 214 -23.89 -1.23 -7.05
CA ALA A 214 -24.89 -1.43 -6.01
C ALA A 214 -24.25 -1.20 -4.65
N GLU A 215 -24.86 -0.35 -3.81
CA GLU A 215 -24.36 -0.12 -2.46
C GLU A 215 -24.56 -1.38 -1.60
N ALA A 216 -23.49 -1.82 -0.97
CA ALA A 216 -23.52 -2.96 -0.08
C ALA A 216 -23.63 -2.51 1.38
N ASP A 217 -24.39 -3.27 2.19
CA ASP A 217 -24.40 -3.06 3.63
C ASP A 217 -23.00 -3.42 4.21
N PRO A 218 -22.37 -2.54 4.99
CA PRO A 218 -21.11 -2.82 5.62
C PRO A 218 -21.10 -4.09 6.49
N VAL A 219 -22.22 -4.44 7.13
CA VAL A 219 -22.35 -5.64 7.97
C VAL A 219 -22.30 -6.89 7.10
N ASP A 220 -23.00 -6.89 5.96
CA ASP A 220 -22.99 -8.00 5.02
C ASP A 220 -21.59 -8.19 4.39
N MET A 221 -20.88 -7.10 4.14
CA MET A 221 -19.51 -7.16 3.65
C MET A 221 -18.53 -7.75 4.67
N VAL A 222 -18.66 -7.43 5.95
CA VAL A 222 -17.88 -8.09 7.01
C VAL A 222 -18.14 -9.60 6.98
N ALA A 223 -19.42 -10.01 6.96
CA ALA A 223 -19.78 -11.43 6.92
C ALA A 223 -19.21 -12.13 5.68
N GLN A 224 -19.21 -11.48 4.52
CA GLN A 224 -18.62 -12.00 3.30
C GLN A 224 -17.09 -12.15 3.41
N MET A 225 -16.37 -11.15 3.90
CA MET A 225 -14.91 -11.21 4.12
C MET A 225 -14.55 -12.37 5.06
N VAL A 226 -15.31 -12.54 6.14
CA VAL A 226 -15.12 -13.65 7.09
C VAL A 226 -15.37 -15.00 6.42
N SER A 227 -16.39 -15.12 5.57
CA SER A 227 -16.68 -16.35 4.82
C SER A 227 -15.55 -16.75 3.86
N TYR A 228 -14.77 -15.80 3.38
CA TYR A 228 -13.55 -16.02 2.59
C TYR A 228 -12.28 -16.23 3.42
N GLY A 229 -12.42 -16.36 4.75
CA GLY A 229 -11.31 -16.70 5.64
C GLY A 229 -10.57 -15.50 6.27
N MET A 230 -11.07 -14.28 6.08
CA MET A 230 -10.50 -13.13 6.79
C MET A 230 -10.87 -13.20 8.28
N PRO A 231 -9.93 -12.95 9.21
CA PRO A 231 -10.27 -12.79 10.63
C PRO A 231 -11.30 -11.67 10.82
N GLU A 232 -12.32 -11.92 11.66
CA GLU A 232 -13.44 -11.00 11.86
C GLU A 232 -12.98 -9.60 12.30
N GLU A 233 -12.01 -9.54 13.23
CA GLU A 233 -11.43 -8.28 13.70
C GLU A 233 -10.78 -7.48 12.54
N LEU A 234 -10.09 -8.17 11.63
CA LEU A 234 -9.50 -7.54 10.45
C LEU A 234 -10.58 -7.06 9.47
N ALA A 235 -11.63 -7.85 9.24
CA ALA A 235 -12.74 -7.46 8.37
C ALA A 235 -13.42 -6.18 8.88
N HIS A 236 -13.67 -6.07 10.17
CA HIS A 236 -14.18 -4.83 10.79
C HIS A 236 -13.21 -3.66 10.60
N ALA A 237 -11.91 -3.86 10.81
CA ALA A 237 -10.92 -2.81 10.63
C ALA A 237 -10.84 -2.32 9.18
N VAL A 238 -10.98 -3.21 8.20
CA VAL A 238 -11.03 -2.88 6.77
C VAL A 238 -12.28 -2.05 6.43
N ILE A 239 -13.44 -2.40 6.99
CA ILE A 239 -14.67 -1.62 6.78
C ILE A 239 -14.55 -0.21 7.39
N GLU A 240 -13.97 -0.08 8.57
CA GLU A 240 -13.72 1.24 9.16
C GLU A 240 -12.72 2.07 8.33
N GLN A 241 -11.73 1.43 7.73
CA GLN A 241 -10.83 2.11 6.79
C GLN A 241 -11.59 2.57 5.53
N PHE A 242 -12.54 1.78 4.99
CA PHE A 242 -13.40 2.25 3.91
C PHE A 242 -14.30 3.40 4.35
N ARG A 243 -14.80 3.40 5.58
CA ARG A 243 -15.58 4.50 6.13
C ARG A 243 -14.80 5.82 6.14
N SER A 244 -13.47 5.79 6.27
CA SER A 244 -12.63 6.99 6.23
C SER A 244 -12.71 7.76 4.91
N THR A 245 -13.24 7.15 3.83
CA THR A 245 -13.52 7.87 2.57
C THR A 245 -14.61 8.93 2.70
N LEU A 246 -15.41 8.90 3.78
CA LEU A 246 -16.38 9.93 4.11
C LEU A 246 -15.74 11.16 4.74
N GLU A 247 -14.49 11.07 5.18
CA GLU A 247 -13.76 12.17 5.79
C GLU A 247 -13.23 13.15 4.74
N PRO A 248 -13.32 14.46 4.95
CA PRO A 248 -12.92 15.46 3.96
C PRO A 248 -11.51 15.28 3.42
N TYR A 249 -10.55 14.96 4.30
CA TYR A 249 -9.15 14.80 3.90
C TYR A 249 -8.93 13.70 2.84
N SER A 250 -9.80 12.69 2.78
CA SER A 250 -9.66 11.60 1.82
C SER A 250 -9.85 12.07 0.37
N SER A 251 -10.65 13.11 0.18
CA SER A 251 -11.00 13.67 -1.14
C SER A 251 -10.08 14.79 -1.61
N GLU A 252 -9.10 15.24 -0.81
CA GLU A 252 -8.22 16.36 -1.16
C GLU A 252 -6.94 15.87 -1.86
N PRO A 253 -6.72 16.16 -3.17
CA PRO A 253 -5.45 15.85 -3.83
C PRO A 253 -4.29 16.65 -3.25
N THR A 254 -3.10 16.03 -3.22
CA THR A 254 -1.84 16.70 -2.83
C THR A 254 -0.86 16.79 -3.99
N GLY A 255 0.16 17.63 -3.86
CA GLY A 255 1.22 17.81 -4.86
C GLY A 255 2.49 16.98 -4.60
N ASP A 256 2.53 16.15 -3.57
CA ASP A 256 3.77 15.51 -3.09
C ASP A 256 4.38 14.54 -4.10
N ILE A 257 3.56 13.78 -4.84
CA ILE A 257 4.07 12.90 -5.91
C ILE A 257 4.81 13.72 -6.96
N THR A 258 4.20 14.82 -7.43
CA THR A 258 4.83 15.70 -8.43
C THR A 258 6.08 16.38 -7.88
N ALA A 259 6.05 16.83 -6.64
CA ALA A 259 7.19 17.49 -5.99
C ALA A 259 8.40 16.57 -5.87
N VAL A 260 8.20 15.27 -5.58
CA VAL A 260 9.29 14.30 -5.40
C VAL A 260 9.73 13.71 -6.73
N THR A 261 8.79 13.37 -7.62
CA THR A 261 9.09 12.58 -8.84
C THR A 261 9.23 13.44 -10.11
N SER A 262 8.87 14.73 -10.05
CA SER A 262 8.76 15.62 -11.21
C SER A 262 7.78 15.12 -12.28
N ARG A 263 6.87 14.23 -11.93
CA ARG A 263 5.82 13.68 -12.79
C ARG A 263 4.46 13.85 -12.10
N PRO A 264 3.38 14.15 -12.85
CA PRO A 264 2.04 14.19 -12.27
C PRO A 264 1.65 12.78 -11.77
N ALA A 265 0.83 12.73 -10.72
CA ALA A 265 0.19 11.49 -10.28
C ALA A 265 -0.68 10.93 -11.40
N ARG A 266 -0.71 9.61 -11.54
CA ARG A 266 -1.52 8.91 -12.55
C ARG A 266 -3.00 8.99 -12.21
N SER A 267 -3.84 9.08 -13.24
CA SER A 267 -5.30 9.02 -13.08
C SER A 267 -5.78 7.57 -12.88
N PHE A 268 -6.98 7.41 -12.30
CA PHE A 268 -7.61 6.10 -12.21
C PHE A 268 -7.91 5.51 -13.59
N THR A 269 -8.20 6.35 -14.58
CA THR A 269 -8.40 5.92 -15.98
C THR A 269 -7.12 5.31 -16.56
N ASP A 270 -5.97 5.98 -16.40
CA ASP A 270 -4.69 5.46 -16.90
C ASP A 270 -4.31 4.13 -16.23
N TRP A 271 -4.49 4.07 -14.90
CA TRP A 271 -4.27 2.84 -14.13
C TRP A 271 -5.19 1.71 -14.60
N ALA A 272 -6.48 1.97 -14.74
CA ALA A 272 -7.46 0.96 -15.19
C ALA A 272 -7.16 0.44 -16.61
N GLN A 273 -6.69 1.31 -17.51
CA GLN A 273 -6.26 0.91 -18.85
C GLN A 273 -5.04 -0.01 -18.81
N ALA A 274 -4.05 0.30 -17.98
CA ALA A 274 -2.85 -0.52 -17.81
C ALA A 274 -3.17 -1.91 -17.22
N HIS A 275 -4.18 -2.01 -16.34
CA HIS A 275 -4.58 -3.22 -15.63
C HIS A 275 -5.83 -3.91 -16.24
N ARG A 276 -6.24 -3.50 -17.43
CA ARG A 276 -7.47 -3.98 -18.08
C ARG A 276 -7.57 -5.50 -18.14
N THR A 277 -6.47 -6.18 -18.42
CA THR A 277 -6.44 -7.65 -18.56
C THR A 277 -6.74 -8.37 -17.24
N GLU A 278 -6.39 -7.79 -16.09
CA GLU A 278 -6.63 -8.37 -14.77
C GLU A 278 -8.12 -8.42 -14.41
N PHE A 279 -8.91 -7.47 -14.93
CA PHE A 279 -10.37 -7.50 -14.80
C PHE A 279 -11.06 -8.48 -15.75
N LEU A 280 -10.41 -8.83 -16.87
CA LEU A 280 -10.99 -9.73 -17.88
C LEU A 280 -10.65 -11.20 -17.62
N THR A 281 -9.55 -11.45 -16.92
CA THR A 281 -9.07 -12.77 -16.53
C THR A 281 -8.78 -12.78 -15.04
N PRO A 282 -9.80 -12.71 -14.17
CA PRO A 282 -9.58 -12.70 -12.74
C PRO A 282 -8.80 -13.94 -12.33
N ALA A 283 -7.74 -13.75 -11.57
CA ALA A 283 -7.01 -14.87 -10.98
C ALA A 283 -7.98 -15.69 -10.13
N THR A 284 -7.99 -16.98 -10.31
CA THR A 284 -8.66 -17.90 -9.39
C THR A 284 -7.87 -17.88 -8.08
N TRP A 285 -8.45 -17.28 -7.06
CA TRP A 285 -7.93 -17.25 -5.68
C TRP A 285 -8.16 -18.60 -4.98
#